data_8ab01176aaccfe7506d6de2965720349
#
_entry.id   8ab01176aaccfe7506d6de2965720349
#
_cell.length_a   1.000
_cell.length_b   1.000
_cell.length_c   1.000
_cell.angle_alpha   90.00
_cell.angle_beta   90.00
_cell.angle_gamma   90.00
#
_symmetry.space_group_name_H-M   'P 1'
#
loop_
_entity.id
_entity.type
_entity.pdbx_description
1 polymer ?
#
loop_
_entity_poly.entity_id
_entity_poly.type
_entity_poly.pdbx_seq_one_letter_code
_entity_poly.pdbx_strand_id
1 'polypeptide(L)'
;LTFYVAPAGLIPTMTFLRDHTLTQFKVLMDISGADYPTRSQRFEVNYHLLSIRNNARIRVKTYADEVTPVPTVTSLFRSADWFEREAWDMYGIFFAGHPDLRRILTDYGFEGHPLRKDFPLTGYTEVRWDEEKKRVVYEPVQLMQAHRNFEPASAWEQVGEGVSYTPNEYKLVPPKPAEENKEKK
;
A
#
# COMPACT_ATOMS: atom_id res chain seq x y z
N LEU A 1 4.75 10.01 -14.05
CA LEU A 1 3.35 9.96 -14.48
C LEU A 1 2.61 8.93 -13.65
N THR A 2 1.40 9.27 -13.17
CA THR A 2 0.56 8.37 -12.36
C THR A 2 -0.84 8.31 -12.97
N PHE A 3 -1.38 7.11 -13.14
CA PHE A 3 -2.75 6.86 -13.55
C PHE A 3 -3.55 6.25 -12.41
N TYR A 4 -4.78 6.70 -12.25
CA TYR A 4 -5.73 6.13 -11.30
C TYR A 4 -6.75 5.32 -12.08
N VAL A 5 -6.88 4.05 -11.74
CA VAL A 5 -7.71 3.08 -12.48
C VAL A 5 -8.62 2.34 -11.51
N ALA A 6 -9.90 2.24 -11.84
CA ALA A 6 -10.82 1.41 -11.09
C ALA A 6 -10.43 -0.08 -11.21
N PRO A 7 -10.65 -0.93 -10.19
CA PRO A 7 -10.29 -2.34 -10.24
C PRO A 7 -10.77 -3.09 -11.49
N ALA A 8 -12.00 -2.82 -11.92
CA ALA A 8 -12.56 -3.44 -13.14
C ALA A 8 -11.81 -3.08 -14.43
N GLY A 9 -11.19 -1.88 -14.48
CA GLY A 9 -10.41 -1.40 -15.62
C GLY A 9 -8.93 -1.78 -15.58
N LEU A 10 -8.46 -2.44 -14.51
CA LEU A 10 -7.03 -2.69 -14.30
C LEU A 10 -6.42 -3.57 -15.39
N ILE A 11 -7.01 -4.73 -15.67
CA ILE A 11 -6.49 -5.68 -16.66
C ILE A 11 -6.43 -5.08 -18.07
N PRO A 12 -7.52 -4.46 -18.61
CA PRO A 12 -7.45 -3.81 -19.91
C PRO A 12 -6.37 -2.71 -19.98
N THR A 13 -6.26 -1.89 -18.94
CA THR A 13 -5.25 -0.82 -18.88
C THR A 13 -3.84 -1.39 -18.88
N MET A 14 -3.56 -2.41 -18.06
CA MET A 14 -2.24 -3.03 -17.98
C MET A 14 -1.88 -3.73 -19.29
N THR A 15 -2.86 -4.39 -19.95
CA THR A 15 -2.67 -5.00 -21.28
C THR A 15 -2.31 -3.94 -22.31
N PHE A 16 -3.05 -2.83 -22.33
CA PHE A 16 -2.77 -1.72 -23.25
C PHE A 16 -1.35 -1.16 -23.01
N LEU A 17 -1.00 -0.86 -21.77
CA LEU A 17 0.32 -0.31 -21.44
C LEU A 17 1.45 -1.25 -21.82
N ARG A 18 1.26 -2.56 -21.66
CA ARG A 18 2.25 -3.58 -22.01
C ARG A 18 2.43 -3.76 -23.53
N ASP A 19 1.33 -3.82 -24.27
CA ASP A 19 1.32 -4.33 -25.66
C ASP A 19 1.26 -3.24 -26.72
N HIS A 20 0.74 -2.06 -26.40
CA HIS A 20 0.63 -0.98 -27.37
C HIS A 20 2.02 -0.50 -27.84
N THR A 21 2.17 -0.27 -29.15
CA THR A 21 3.46 0.01 -29.80
C THR A 21 4.17 1.27 -29.28
N LEU A 22 3.42 2.29 -28.86
CA LEU A 22 3.96 3.54 -28.35
C LEU A 22 4.28 3.50 -26.84
N THR A 23 3.68 2.60 -26.08
CA THR A 23 3.86 2.55 -24.62
C THR A 23 4.90 1.51 -24.22
N GLN A 24 4.71 0.27 -24.59
CA GLN A 24 5.63 -0.88 -24.38
C GLN A 24 6.21 -0.99 -22.97
N PHE A 25 5.35 -0.88 -21.94
CA PHE A 25 5.75 -1.11 -20.55
C PHE A 25 5.82 -2.61 -20.27
N LYS A 26 6.91 -3.24 -20.72
CA LYS A 26 7.09 -4.70 -20.68
C LYS A 26 7.54 -5.23 -19.32
N VAL A 27 8.01 -4.37 -18.43
CA VAL A 27 8.55 -4.77 -17.13
C VAL A 27 7.67 -4.23 -16.01
N LEU A 28 7.14 -5.14 -15.19
CA LEU A 28 6.58 -4.80 -13.89
C LEU A 28 7.73 -4.81 -12.89
N MET A 29 8.02 -3.64 -12.33
CA MET A 29 9.13 -3.46 -11.39
C MET A 29 8.73 -3.86 -9.98
N ASP A 30 7.52 -3.45 -9.56
CA ASP A 30 7.05 -3.63 -8.21
C ASP A 30 5.52 -3.48 -8.12
N ILE A 31 4.93 -4.12 -7.09
CA ILE A 31 3.56 -3.87 -6.63
C ILE A 31 3.64 -3.58 -5.14
N SER A 32 3.23 -2.40 -4.74
CA SER A 32 3.24 -2.01 -3.33
C SER A 32 1.86 -1.61 -2.83
N GLY A 33 1.54 -2.00 -1.60
CA GLY A 33 0.33 -1.58 -0.90
C GLY A 33 0.57 -0.31 -0.08
N ALA A 34 -0.50 0.43 0.16
CA ALA A 34 -0.53 1.49 1.17
C ALA A 34 -1.87 1.48 1.89
N ASP A 35 -1.85 1.76 3.18
CA ASP A 35 -3.03 1.76 4.05
C ASP A 35 -3.41 3.19 4.46
N TYR A 36 -4.65 3.57 4.19
CA TYR A 36 -5.23 4.86 4.55
C TYR A 36 -6.55 4.66 5.32
N PRO A 37 -6.49 4.43 6.64
CA PRO A 37 -7.67 4.07 7.44
C PRO A 37 -8.83 5.06 7.37
N THR A 38 -8.55 6.31 7.02
CA THR A 38 -9.55 7.40 6.94
C THR A 38 -10.37 7.39 5.66
N ARG A 39 -9.96 6.60 4.65
CA ARG A 39 -10.65 6.52 3.35
C ARG A 39 -11.67 5.38 3.33
N SER A 40 -12.75 5.54 2.59
CA SER A 40 -13.73 4.47 2.34
C SER A 40 -13.11 3.27 1.60
N GLN A 41 -12.26 3.56 0.61
CA GLN A 41 -11.39 2.58 -0.02
C GLN A 41 -10.03 2.67 0.67
N ARG A 42 -9.87 1.86 1.71
CA ARG A 42 -8.77 1.92 2.64
C ARG A 42 -7.42 1.67 1.99
N PHE A 43 -7.34 0.68 1.10
CA PHE A 43 -6.09 0.26 0.51
C PHE A 43 -5.85 0.88 -0.85
N GLU A 44 -4.62 1.26 -1.11
CA GLU A 44 -4.12 1.71 -2.40
C GLU A 44 -3.08 0.70 -2.88
N VAL A 45 -3.26 0.16 -4.08
CA VAL A 45 -2.30 -0.74 -4.72
C VAL A 45 -1.60 0.01 -5.84
N ASN A 46 -0.29 0.08 -5.76
CA ASN A 46 0.57 0.81 -6.67
C ASN A 46 1.36 -0.17 -7.54
N TYR A 47 1.18 -0.09 -8.85
CA TYR A 47 1.92 -0.87 -9.84
C TYR A 47 2.95 0.03 -10.50
N HIS A 48 4.21 -0.35 -10.45
CA HIS A 48 5.32 0.36 -11.04
C HIS A 48 5.78 -0.36 -12.31
N LEU A 49 5.61 0.29 -13.47
CA LEU A 49 5.96 -0.26 -14.75
C LEU A 49 7.12 0.48 -15.40
N LEU A 50 7.94 -0.27 -16.12
CA LEU A 50 9.09 0.26 -16.87
C LEU A 50 8.98 -0.12 -18.34
N SER A 51 9.15 0.87 -19.20
CA SER A 51 9.41 0.69 -20.62
C SER A 51 10.91 0.88 -20.88
N ILE A 52 11.62 -0.20 -21.15
CA ILE A 52 13.06 -0.12 -21.44
C ILE A 52 13.27 0.59 -22.78
N ARG A 53 12.43 0.30 -23.78
CA ARG A 53 12.55 0.89 -25.11
C ARG A 53 12.40 2.40 -25.09
N ASN A 54 11.41 2.90 -24.33
CA ASN A 54 11.11 4.34 -24.27
C ASN A 54 11.82 5.04 -23.11
N ASN A 55 12.61 4.31 -22.30
CA ASN A 55 13.25 4.81 -21.09
C ASN A 55 12.25 5.59 -20.19
N ALA A 56 11.07 5.03 -20.00
CA ALA A 56 9.98 5.67 -19.29
C ALA A 56 9.45 4.79 -18.16
N ARG A 57 9.03 5.44 -17.07
CA ARG A 57 8.37 4.80 -15.93
C ARG A 57 7.00 5.37 -15.74
N ILE A 58 6.08 4.50 -15.34
CA ILE A 58 4.70 4.86 -15.04
C ILE A 58 4.26 4.16 -13.76
N ARG A 59 3.41 4.84 -13.00
CA ARG A 59 2.72 4.28 -11.85
C ARG A 59 1.23 4.17 -12.16
N VAL A 60 0.68 2.99 -11.96
CA VAL A 60 -0.77 2.76 -12.03
C VAL A 60 -1.24 2.49 -10.60
N LYS A 61 -2.28 3.19 -10.18
CA LYS A 61 -2.87 3.05 -8.85
C LYS A 61 -4.29 2.55 -8.96
N THR A 62 -4.62 1.60 -8.09
CA THR A 62 -6.00 1.17 -7.88
C THR A 62 -6.32 1.18 -6.40
N TYR A 63 -7.58 1.26 -6.07
CA TYR A 63 -8.06 1.31 -4.70
C TYR A 63 -8.91 0.09 -4.40
N ALA A 64 -8.80 -0.38 -3.18
CA ALA A 64 -9.59 -1.49 -2.66
C ALA A 64 -10.01 -1.21 -1.21
N ASP A 65 -11.08 -1.82 -0.81
CA ASP A 65 -11.45 -1.98 0.60
C ASP A 65 -11.04 -3.36 1.12
N GLU A 66 -11.46 -3.72 2.32
CA GLU A 66 -11.12 -5.01 2.94
C GLU A 66 -11.85 -6.19 2.28
N VAL A 67 -12.92 -5.95 1.53
CA VAL A 67 -13.81 -6.98 0.98
C VAL A 67 -13.69 -7.07 -0.54
N THR A 68 -13.53 -5.93 -1.22
CA THR A 68 -13.51 -5.89 -2.69
C THR A 68 -12.19 -6.41 -3.24
N PRO A 69 -12.21 -7.52 -4.02
CA PRO A 69 -10.99 -8.08 -4.57
C PRO A 69 -10.43 -7.22 -5.72
N VAL A 70 -9.12 -7.19 -5.83
CA VAL A 70 -8.39 -6.62 -6.98
C VAL A 70 -8.10 -7.73 -7.98
N PRO A 71 -8.34 -7.56 -9.29
CA PRO A 71 -7.98 -8.57 -10.27
C PRO A 71 -6.46 -8.79 -10.31
N THR A 72 -6.03 -10.07 -10.32
CA THR A 72 -4.60 -10.40 -10.44
C THR A 72 -4.04 -10.00 -11.80
N VAL A 73 -2.80 -9.52 -11.82
CA VAL A 73 -2.06 -9.24 -13.06
C VAL A 73 -1.01 -10.32 -13.39
N THR A 74 -1.02 -11.45 -12.69
CA THR A 74 -0.07 -12.56 -12.89
C THR A 74 -0.11 -13.14 -14.30
N SER A 75 -1.28 -13.13 -14.95
CA SER A 75 -1.43 -13.54 -16.36
C SER A 75 -0.71 -12.61 -17.34
N LEU A 76 -0.52 -11.35 -16.97
CA LEU A 76 0.18 -10.35 -17.77
C LEU A 76 1.66 -10.29 -17.43
N PHE A 77 1.98 -10.31 -16.14
CA PHE A 77 3.33 -10.21 -15.61
C PHE A 77 3.59 -11.32 -14.59
N ARG A 78 4.42 -12.28 -14.90
CA ARG A 78 4.72 -13.38 -13.96
C ARG A 78 5.40 -12.92 -12.66
N SER A 79 6.12 -11.80 -12.68
CA SER A 79 6.72 -11.21 -11.48
C SER A 79 5.69 -10.74 -10.46
N ALA A 80 4.45 -10.50 -10.88
CA ALA A 80 3.37 -10.09 -10.00
C ALA A 80 3.02 -11.13 -8.93
N ASP A 81 3.25 -12.42 -9.18
CA ASP A 81 2.91 -13.51 -8.27
C ASP A 81 3.40 -13.23 -6.83
N TRP A 82 4.67 -12.98 -6.66
CA TRP A 82 5.26 -12.74 -5.34
C TRP A 82 4.85 -11.39 -4.74
N PHE A 83 4.81 -10.35 -5.55
CA PHE A 83 4.41 -9.01 -5.10
C PHE A 83 2.94 -8.96 -4.65
N GLU A 84 2.04 -9.66 -5.33
CA GLU A 84 0.64 -9.77 -4.93
C GLU A 84 0.48 -10.57 -3.64
N ARG A 85 1.25 -11.64 -3.46
CA ARG A 85 1.31 -12.39 -2.20
C ARG A 85 1.81 -11.52 -1.06
N GLU A 86 2.83 -10.68 -1.28
CA GLU A 86 3.33 -9.74 -0.29
C GLU A 86 2.26 -8.71 0.10
N ALA A 87 1.59 -8.11 -0.88
CA ALA A 87 0.52 -7.15 -0.63
C ALA A 87 -0.65 -7.78 0.15
N TRP A 88 -0.99 -9.03 -0.16
CA TRP A 88 -1.98 -9.77 0.60
C TRP A 88 -1.51 -10.10 2.02
N ASP A 89 -0.29 -10.56 2.18
CA ASP A 89 0.26 -10.92 3.49
C ASP A 89 0.37 -9.70 4.42
N MET A 90 0.86 -8.59 3.92
CA MET A 90 1.14 -7.38 4.71
C MET A 90 -0.11 -6.53 4.98
N TYR A 91 -1.05 -6.46 4.05
CA TYR A 91 -2.23 -5.59 4.14
C TYR A 91 -3.56 -6.33 4.16
N GLY A 92 -3.61 -7.57 3.69
CA GLY A 92 -4.86 -8.33 3.53
C GLY A 92 -5.66 -7.97 2.28
N ILE A 93 -5.00 -7.43 1.25
CA ILE A 93 -5.63 -7.12 -0.03
C ILE A 93 -5.83 -8.42 -0.81
N PHE A 94 -7.07 -8.75 -1.13
CA PHE A 94 -7.38 -9.97 -1.85
C PHE A 94 -7.24 -9.81 -3.37
N PHE A 95 -6.51 -10.74 -4.01
CA PHE A 95 -6.30 -10.76 -5.45
C PHE A 95 -7.11 -11.87 -6.11
N ALA A 96 -8.16 -11.48 -6.84
CA ALA A 96 -9.03 -12.45 -7.52
C ALA A 96 -8.31 -13.08 -8.72
N GLY A 97 -8.37 -14.41 -8.80
CA GLY A 97 -7.76 -15.18 -9.89
C GLY A 97 -6.25 -15.42 -9.73
N HIS A 98 -5.68 -15.09 -8.59
CA HIS A 98 -4.28 -15.43 -8.28
C HIS A 98 -4.12 -16.96 -8.18
N PRO A 99 -3.07 -17.54 -8.78
CA PRO A 99 -2.91 -19.00 -8.83
C PRO A 99 -2.61 -19.62 -7.46
N ASP A 100 -1.88 -18.94 -6.59
CA ASP A 100 -1.47 -19.45 -5.27
C ASP A 100 -1.31 -18.29 -4.28
N LEU A 101 -2.43 -17.76 -3.79
CA LEU A 101 -2.44 -16.66 -2.83
C LEU A 101 -2.24 -17.18 -1.41
N ARG A 102 -1.02 -17.12 -0.93
CA ARG A 102 -0.62 -17.58 0.41
C ARG A 102 0.40 -16.64 1.02
N ARG A 103 0.57 -16.70 2.34
CA ARG A 103 1.56 -15.87 3.05
C ARG A 103 2.97 -16.14 2.56
N ILE A 104 3.82 -15.10 2.56
CA ILE A 104 5.19 -15.17 2.06
C ILE A 104 6.23 -14.64 3.05
N LEU A 105 5.91 -13.59 3.81
CA LEU A 105 6.87 -12.92 4.70
C LEU A 105 6.62 -13.22 6.18
N THR A 106 5.36 -13.39 6.58
CA THR A 106 5.00 -13.69 7.96
C THR A 106 5.25 -15.15 8.29
N ASP A 107 5.46 -15.43 9.56
CA ASP A 107 5.70 -16.80 10.05
C ASP A 107 4.46 -17.69 9.90
N TYR A 108 4.65 -19.00 9.98
CA TYR A 108 3.57 -19.98 9.95
C TYR A 108 2.61 -19.75 11.11
N GLY A 109 1.30 -19.74 10.82
CA GLY A 109 0.29 -19.49 11.83
C GLY A 109 0.19 -18.03 12.31
N PHE A 110 0.86 -17.10 11.64
CA PHE A 110 0.74 -15.68 11.95
C PHE A 110 -0.66 -15.16 11.69
N GLU A 111 -1.23 -14.45 12.66
CA GLU A 111 -2.56 -13.85 12.56
C GLU A 111 -2.45 -12.33 12.37
N GLY A 112 -3.25 -11.80 11.43
CA GLY A 112 -3.29 -10.38 11.11
C GLY A 112 -2.38 -9.99 9.93
N HIS A 113 -2.32 -8.67 9.69
CA HIS A 113 -1.59 -8.06 8.58
C HIS A 113 -0.71 -6.92 9.11
N PRO A 114 0.61 -7.16 9.21
CA PRO A 114 1.50 -6.31 10.03
C PRO A 114 1.70 -4.88 9.52
N LEU A 115 1.49 -4.61 8.23
CA LEU A 115 1.65 -3.25 7.69
C LEU A 115 0.37 -2.41 7.70
N ARG A 116 -0.74 -2.94 8.19
CA ARG A 116 -1.90 -2.12 8.50
C ARG A 116 -1.58 -1.13 9.62
N LYS A 117 -2.09 0.09 9.51
CA LYS A 117 -1.83 1.17 10.48
C LYS A 117 -2.39 0.88 11.88
N ASP A 118 -3.42 0.07 11.97
CA ASP A 118 -4.06 -0.37 13.21
C ASP A 118 -3.38 -1.60 13.85
N PHE A 119 -2.41 -2.22 13.18
CA PHE A 119 -1.64 -3.32 13.75
C PHE A 119 -0.52 -2.75 14.65
N PRO A 120 -0.36 -3.24 15.90
CA PRO A 120 0.66 -2.73 16.81
C PRO A 120 2.08 -3.03 16.30
N LEU A 121 2.99 -2.08 16.49
CA LEU A 121 4.38 -2.19 16.03
C LEU A 121 5.10 -3.42 16.60
N THR A 122 4.87 -3.74 17.85
CA THR A 122 5.49 -4.90 18.54
C THR A 122 4.73 -6.21 18.30
N GLY A 123 3.58 -6.17 17.64
CA GLY A 123 2.71 -7.33 17.48
C GLY A 123 2.04 -7.79 18.77
N TYR A 124 1.48 -8.98 18.76
CA TYR A 124 0.77 -9.59 19.89
C TYR A 124 1.52 -10.77 20.52
N THR A 125 2.37 -11.42 19.75
CA THR A 125 3.09 -12.62 20.16
C THR A 125 4.58 -12.49 19.90
N GLU A 126 5.38 -13.14 20.72
CA GLU A 126 6.81 -13.31 20.54
C GLU A 126 7.17 -14.78 20.45
N VAL A 127 8.34 -15.04 19.90
CA VAL A 127 8.85 -16.39 19.67
C VAL A 127 10.08 -16.58 20.53
N ARG A 128 10.07 -17.66 21.32
CA ARG A 128 11.16 -18.00 22.23
C ARG A 128 11.49 -19.49 22.15
N TRP A 129 12.77 -19.83 22.31
CA TRP A 129 13.19 -21.21 22.58
C TRP A 129 12.89 -21.58 24.01
N ASP A 130 12.13 -22.65 24.21
CA ASP A 130 11.85 -23.23 25.53
C ASP A 130 12.79 -24.40 25.78
N GLU A 131 13.66 -24.27 26.82
CA GLU A 131 14.65 -25.26 27.13
C GLU A 131 14.06 -26.54 27.74
N GLU A 132 12.94 -26.44 28.44
CA GLU A 132 12.23 -27.59 29.02
C GLU A 132 11.52 -28.40 27.94
N LYS A 133 10.81 -27.72 27.06
CA LYS A 133 10.06 -28.33 25.96
C LYS A 133 10.94 -28.70 24.77
N LYS A 134 12.19 -28.22 24.72
CA LYS A 134 13.13 -28.40 23.60
C LYS A 134 12.54 -27.98 22.25
N ARG A 135 11.75 -26.92 22.22
CA ARG A 135 11.13 -26.41 21.02
C ARG A 135 10.92 -24.90 21.08
N VAL A 136 10.65 -24.31 19.93
CA VAL A 136 10.20 -22.91 19.80
C VAL A 136 8.75 -22.82 20.26
N VAL A 137 8.44 -21.86 21.12
CA VAL A 137 7.11 -21.58 21.65
C VAL A 137 6.71 -20.15 21.31
N TYR A 138 5.40 -19.95 21.10
CA TYR A 138 4.80 -18.64 20.93
C TYR A 138 4.19 -18.21 22.26
N GLU A 139 4.53 -17.02 22.70
CA GLU A 139 4.07 -16.44 23.95
C GLU A 139 3.54 -15.02 23.70
N PRO A 140 2.64 -14.50 24.57
CA PRO A 140 2.27 -13.08 24.50
C PRO A 140 3.51 -12.19 24.66
N VAL A 141 3.54 -11.08 23.93
CA VAL A 141 4.67 -10.14 23.95
C VAL A 141 4.92 -9.62 25.37
N GLN A 142 6.14 -9.78 25.86
CA GLN A 142 6.65 -9.22 27.11
C GLN A 142 8.00 -8.55 26.86
N LEU A 143 7.96 -7.26 26.58
CA LEU A 143 9.18 -6.50 26.31
C LEU A 143 9.96 -6.24 27.60
N MET A 144 11.28 -6.43 27.58
CA MET A 144 12.16 -6.08 28.70
C MET A 144 12.14 -4.56 28.99
N GLN A 145 11.97 -3.75 27.97
CA GLN A 145 11.75 -2.31 28.08
C GLN A 145 10.46 -1.95 27.34
N ALA A 146 9.59 -1.17 27.99
CA ALA A 146 8.37 -0.69 27.33
C ALA A 146 8.69 0.08 26.04
N HIS A 147 7.89 -0.12 25.01
CA HIS A 147 8.03 0.66 23.79
C HIS A 147 7.83 2.15 24.07
N ARG A 148 8.84 2.94 23.68
CA ARG A 148 8.85 4.38 23.93
C ARG A 148 8.34 5.09 22.67
N ASN A 149 7.29 5.89 22.82
CA ASN A 149 6.80 6.74 21.76
C ASN A 149 7.60 8.04 21.75
N PHE A 150 8.07 8.43 20.58
CA PHE A 150 8.72 9.71 20.35
C PHE A 150 7.82 10.53 19.41
N GLU A 151 7.55 11.75 19.82
CA GLU A 151 6.96 12.71 18.90
C GLU A 151 8.07 13.26 17.99
N PRO A 152 8.01 12.99 16.66
CA PRO A 152 9.03 13.50 15.73
C PRO A 152 8.83 14.99 15.40
N ALA A 153 8.10 15.72 16.25
CA ALA A 153 7.93 17.15 16.15
C ALA A 153 9.22 17.89 16.51
N SER A 154 9.41 19.11 15.99
CA SER A 154 10.48 19.99 16.41
C SER A 154 10.39 20.27 17.89
N ALA A 155 11.54 20.22 18.61
CA ALA A 155 11.61 20.63 20.01
C ALA A 155 11.45 22.14 20.20
N TRP A 156 11.52 22.92 19.12
CA TRP A 156 11.33 24.36 19.12
C TRP A 156 9.87 24.68 18.80
N GLU A 157 9.24 25.47 19.67
CA GLU A 157 7.95 26.08 19.34
C GLU A 157 8.17 27.00 18.14
N GLN A 158 7.48 26.71 17.04
CA GLN A 158 7.47 27.62 15.90
C GLN A 158 6.60 28.83 16.26
N VAL A 159 7.19 30.01 16.13
CA VAL A 159 6.48 31.27 16.29
C VAL A 159 5.47 31.40 15.15
N GLY A 160 4.19 31.19 15.43
CA GLY A 160 3.10 31.22 14.47
C GLY A 160 2.07 30.13 14.79
N GLU A 161 0.95 30.13 14.08
CA GLU A 161 -0.03 29.04 14.17
C GLU A 161 0.71 27.74 13.85
N GLY A 162 0.90 26.90 14.89
CA GLY A 162 1.64 25.67 14.80
C GLY A 162 1.12 24.89 13.60
N VAL A 163 1.97 24.71 12.59
CA VAL A 163 1.67 23.80 11.52
C VAL A 163 1.64 22.43 12.16
N SER A 164 0.47 21.98 12.54
CA SER A 164 0.26 20.59 12.89
C SER A 164 0.60 19.82 11.64
N TYR A 165 1.82 19.33 11.60
CA TYR A 165 2.28 18.45 10.54
C TYR A 165 1.56 17.12 10.74
N THR A 166 0.33 17.04 10.27
CA THR A 166 -0.29 15.76 9.98
C THR A 166 0.32 15.31 8.65
N PRO A 167 1.30 14.38 8.67
CA PRO A 167 1.85 13.86 7.43
C PRO A 167 0.69 13.19 6.69
N ASN A 168 0.29 13.71 5.55
CA ASN A 168 -0.72 13.19 4.61
C ASN A 168 -2.08 13.88 4.52
N GLU A 169 -2.34 14.99 5.16
CA GLU A 169 -3.42 15.85 4.67
C GLU A 169 -2.90 16.77 3.56
N TYR A 170 -2.66 16.24 2.37
CA TYR A 170 -2.80 17.05 1.18
C TYR A 170 -4.27 17.44 1.06
N LYS A 171 -4.66 18.52 1.73
CA LYS A 171 -5.89 19.19 1.39
C LYS A 171 -5.72 19.64 -0.05
N LEU A 172 -6.34 18.90 -0.95
CA LEU A 172 -6.62 19.42 -2.28
C LEU A 172 -7.45 20.67 -2.03
N VAL A 173 -6.80 21.83 -2.11
CA VAL A 173 -7.52 23.12 -2.07
C VAL A 173 -8.46 23.05 -3.25
N PRO A 174 -9.78 23.05 -3.05
CA PRO A 174 -10.70 23.06 -4.17
C PRO A 174 -10.37 24.28 -5.03
N PRO A 175 -10.43 24.16 -6.36
CA PRO A 175 -10.17 25.30 -7.22
C PRO A 175 -11.10 26.44 -6.78
N LYS A 176 -10.52 27.63 -6.59
CA LYS A 176 -11.32 28.83 -6.26
C LYS A 176 -12.45 28.92 -7.26
N PRO A 177 -13.70 29.11 -6.81
CA PRO A 177 -14.79 29.35 -7.73
C PRO A 177 -14.41 30.54 -8.63
N ALA A 178 -14.60 30.39 -9.92
CA ALA A 178 -14.37 31.47 -10.87
C ALA A 178 -15.10 32.72 -10.39
N GLU A 179 -14.40 33.81 -10.17
CA GLU A 179 -15.02 35.10 -9.84
C GLU A 179 -15.96 35.46 -11.00
N GLU A 180 -17.27 35.42 -10.75
CA GLU A 180 -18.25 35.98 -11.67
C GLU A 180 -17.92 37.45 -11.85
N ASN A 181 -17.41 37.81 -13.03
CA ASN A 181 -17.27 39.18 -13.44
C ASN A 181 -18.67 39.80 -13.44
N LYS A 182 -19.04 40.44 -12.35
CA LYS A 182 -20.17 41.37 -12.35
C LYS A 182 -19.76 42.60 -13.15
N GLU A 183 -19.96 42.53 -14.47
CA GLU A 183 -19.97 43.74 -15.30
C GLU A 183 -21.01 44.68 -14.74
N LYS A 184 -20.52 45.83 -14.31
CA LYS A 184 -21.34 46.97 -13.89
C LYS A 184 -22.10 47.45 -15.14
N LYS A 185 -23.42 47.38 -15.07
CA LYS A 185 -24.29 48.27 -15.82
C LYS A 185 -24.50 49.56 -15.05
#